data_3981925bde3d7d419be9325a3027185f
#
_entry.id   3981925bde3d7d419be9325a3027185f
#
_cell.length_a   1.000
_cell.length_b   1.000
_cell.length_c   1.000
_cell.angle_alpha   90.00
_cell.angle_beta   90.00
_cell.angle_gamma   90.00
#
_symmetry.space_group_name_H-M   'P 1'
#
loop_
_entity.id
_entity.type
_entity.pdbx_description
1 polymer ?
#
loop_
_entity_poly.entity_id
_entity_poly.type
_entity_poly.pdbx_seq_one_letter_code
_entity_poly.pdbx_strand_id
1 'polypeptide(L)'
;MIIPRYYENLNVLHENTMPARAYYIPASRRMDNLVEHREESDRMQLLNGTWKFQYFNSIYDIQDSFFEKNYDTENFDEIQVPSVWQM
;
A
#
# COMPACT_ATOMS: atom_id res chain seq x y z
N MET A 1 10.53 18.79 -4.29
CA MET A 1 9.54 17.76 -3.93
C MET A 1 9.68 16.58 -4.89
N ILE A 2 9.80 15.38 -4.34
CA ILE A 2 10.03 14.19 -5.17
C ILE A 2 8.76 13.64 -5.82
N ILE A 3 7.59 14.02 -5.31
CA ILE A 3 6.31 13.56 -5.83
C ILE A 3 5.89 14.47 -6.98
N PRO A 4 5.82 13.97 -8.24
CA PRO A 4 5.33 14.77 -9.36
C PRO A 4 3.86 15.14 -9.19
N ARG A 5 3.44 16.22 -9.80
CA ARG A 5 2.07 16.73 -9.69
C ARG A 5 1.09 16.03 -10.65
N TYR A 6 1.24 14.74 -10.84
CA TYR A 6 0.30 13.97 -11.69
C TYR A 6 -1.13 14.00 -11.15
N TYR A 7 -1.28 14.13 -9.84
CA TYR A 7 -2.59 14.21 -9.20
C TYR A 7 -3.37 15.48 -9.58
N GLU A 8 -2.71 16.48 -10.15
CA GLU A 8 -3.33 17.72 -10.62
C GLU A 8 -3.50 17.74 -12.14
N ASN A 9 -3.17 16.65 -12.85
CA ASN A 9 -3.15 16.60 -14.31
C ASN A 9 -4.13 15.54 -14.82
N LEU A 10 -5.22 16.00 -15.43
CA LEU A 10 -6.27 15.11 -15.95
C LEU A 10 -5.82 14.26 -17.13
N ASN A 11 -4.70 14.59 -17.77
CA ASN A 11 -4.15 13.81 -18.87
C ASN A 11 -3.30 12.62 -18.40
N VAL A 12 -2.96 12.58 -17.10
CA VAL A 12 -2.16 11.49 -16.50
C VAL A 12 -3.05 10.72 -15.56
N LEU A 13 -3.68 9.65 -16.06
CA LEU A 13 -4.56 8.79 -15.24
C LEU A 13 -3.79 7.62 -14.62
N HIS A 14 -2.71 7.19 -15.29
CA HIS A 14 -1.91 6.06 -14.84
C HIS A 14 -0.43 6.37 -15.03
N GLU A 15 0.37 6.03 -14.04
CA GLU A 15 1.83 6.12 -14.10
C GLU A 15 2.40 4.89 -13.39
N ASN A 16 3.21 4.13 -14.11
CA ASN A 16 3.82 2.90 -13.57
C ASN A 16 2.80 1.87 -13.10
N THR A 17 1.63 1.83 -13.75
CA THR A 17 0.59 0.87 -13.42
C THR A 17 0.53 -0.24 -14.46
N MET A 18 0.22 -1.44 -14.02
CA MET A 18 0.00 -2.57 -14.92
C MET A 18 -1.40 -2.48 -15.54
N PRO A 19 -1.61 -3.12 -16.71
CA PRO A 19 -2.97 -3.21 -17.26
C PRO A 19 -3.94 -3.83 -16.27
N ALA A 20 -5.21 -3.39 -16.35
CA ALA A 20 -6.26 -3.91 -15.47
C ALA A 20 -6.45 -5.41 -15.65
N ARG A 21 -6.71 -6.11 -14.54
CA ARG A 21 -6.90 -7.57 -14.52
C ARG A 21 -8.11 -7.92 -13.67
N ALA A 22 -8.69 -9.09 -13.96
CA ALA A 22 -9.73 -9.65 -13.10
C ALA A 22 -9.12 -10.09 -11.77
N TYR A 23 -9.95 -10.10 -10.73
CA TYR A 23 -9.55 -10.60 -9.42
C TYR A 23 -9.28 -12.10 -9.47
N TYR A 24 -8.19 -12.53 -8.86
CA TYR A 24 -7.85 -13.94 -8.69
C TYR A 24 -6.95 -14.10 -7.47
N ILE A 25 -6.87 -15.33 -6.97
CA ILE A 25 -5.99 -15.67 -5.85
C ILE A 25 -4.88 -16.57 -6.39
N PRO A 26 -3.64 -16.07 -6.53
CA PRO A 26 -2.54 -16.87 -7.06
C PRO A 26 -2.14 -17.96 -6.07
N ALA A 27 -1.64 -19.08 -6.60
CA ALA A 27 -1.08 -20.15 -5.80
C ALA A 27 -0.06 -20.92 -6.63
N SER A 28 0.95 -21.53 -6.01
CA SER A 28 1.97 -22.32 -6.72
C SER A 28 1.45 -23.67 -7.17
N ARG A 29 0.37 -24.15 -6.58
CA ARG A 29 -0.27 -25.42 -6.89
C ARG A 29 -1.78 -25.29 -6.68
N ARG A 30 -2.52 -26.30 -7.15
CA ARG A 30 -3.95 -26.34 -6.90
C ARG A 30 -4.21 -26.47 -5.38
N MET A 31 -4.99 -25.59 -4.84
CA MET A 31 -5.39 -25.56 -3.44
C MET A 31 -6.90 -25.43 -3.35
N ASP A 32 -7.51 -26.13 -2.41
CA ASP A 32 -8.94 -26.08 -2.19
C ASP A 32 -9.28 -24.94 -1.23
N ASN A 33 -10.50 -24.40 -1.37
CA ASN A 33 -11.07 -23.40 -0.46
C ASN A 33 -10.33 -22.05 -0.41
N LEU A 34 -9.55 -21.69 -1.45
CA LEU A 34 -8.86 -20.39 -1.48
C LEU A 34 -9.83 -19.21 -1.50
N VAL A 35 -11.01 -19.39 -2.05
CA VAL A 35 -12.03 -18.33 -2.07
C VAL A 35 -12.44 -17.94 -0.64
N GLU A 36 -12.53 -18.89 0.25
CA GLU A 36 -12.91 -18.70 1.65
C GLU A 36 -11.72 -18.43 2.56
N HIS A 37 -10.56 -19.00 2.23
CA HIS A 37 -9.35 -18.96 3.04
C HIS A 37 -8.15 -18.53 2.19
N ARG A 38 -8.22 -17.34 1.61
CA ARG A 38 -7.17 -16.80 0.72
C ARG A 38 -5.82 -16.68 1.41
N GLU A 39 -5.81 -16.51 2.73
CA GLU A 39 -4.59 -16.41 3.52
C GLU A 39 -3.75 -17.70 3.53
N GLU A 40 -4.37 -18.82 3.14
CA GLU A 40 -3.66 -20.10 3.04
C GLU A 40 -2.82 -20.23 1.76
N SER A 41 -2.97 -19.30 0.80
CA SER A 41 -2.18 -19.32 -0.42
C SER A 41 -0.71 -19.01 -0.13
N ASP A 42 0.18 -19.78 -0.74
CA ASP A 42 1.62 -19.56 -0.64
C ASP A 42 2.13 -18.42 -1.53
N ARG A 43 1.26 -17.84 -2.35
CA ARG A 43 1.59 -16.73 -3.25
C ARG A 43 0.87 -15.43 -2.87
N MET A 44 0.32 -15.39 -1.68
CA MET A 44 -0.40 -14.22 -1.18
C MET A 44 0.06 -13.89 0.23
N GLN A 45 0.22 -12.60 0.50
CA GLN A 45 0.56 -12.10 1.83
C GLN A 45 -0.47 -11.06 2.23
N LEU A 46 -1.09 -11.25 3.39
CA LEU A 46 -1.99 -10.26 3.97
C LEU A 46 -1.17 -9.16 4.64
N LEU A 47 -1.59 -7.93 4.42
CA LEU A 47 -0.93 -6.77 5.00
C LEU A 47 -1.66 -6.26 6.24
N ASN A 48 -2.54 -7.09 6.82
CA ASN A 48 -3.24 -6.76 8.05
C ASN A 48 -2.28 -6.67 9.23
N GLY A 49 -2.61 -5.86 10.20
CA GLY A 49 -1.81 -5.74 11.40
C GLY A 49 -1.55 -4.30 11.80
N THR A 50 -0.55 -4.11 12.65
CA THR A 50 -0.15 -2.79 13.14
C THR A 50 0.95 -2.25 12.24
N TRP A 51 0.73 -1.06 11.70
CA TRP A 51 1.67 -0.41 10.78
C TRP A 51 2.11 0.93 11.33
N LYS A 52 3.31 1.36 10.95
CA LYS A 52 3.77 2.72 11.22
C LYS A 52 3.03 3.71 10.33
N PHE A 53 2.61 4.82 10.91
CA PHE A 53 1.79 5.81 10.22
C PHE A 53 2.25 7.21 10.57
N GLN A 54 2.32 8.08 9.57
CA GLN A 54 2.65 9.49 9.77
C GLN A 54 1.70 10.35 8.95
N TYR A 55 1.00 11.26 9.65
CA TYR A 55 0.13 12.24 9.01
C TYR A 55 0.90 13.53 8.72
N PHE A 56 0.68 14.07 7.56
CA PHE A 56 1.21 15.38 7.16
C PHE A 56 0.07 16.30 6.75
N ASN A 57 0.11 17.55 7.18
CA ASN A 57 -0.90 18.55 6.83
C ASN A 57 -0.88 18.90 5.35
N SER A 58 0.24 18.75 4.71
CA SER A 58 0.42 19.06 3.29
C SER A 58 1.42 18.10 2.67
N ILE A 59 1.21 17.79 1.39
CA ILE A 59 2.15 17.00 0.62
C ILE A 59 3.56 17.63 0.59
N TYR A 60 3.64 18.93 0.77
CA TYR A 60 4.92 19.64 0.79
C TYR A 60 5.72 19.40 2.07
N ASP A 61 5.09 18.88 3.11
CA ASP A 61 5.73 18.58 4.39
C ASP A 61 6.40 17.19 4.40
N ILE A 62 6.20 16.39 3.35
CA ILE A 62 6.75 15.04 3.27
C ILE A 62 8.27 15.12 3.05
N GLN A 63 9.02 14.34 3.84
CA GLN A 63 10.46 14.22 3.69
C GLN A 63 10.81 13.46 2.42
N ASP A 64 11.81 13.94 1.66
CA ASP A 64 12.13 13.36 0.36
C ASP A 64 12.75 11.95 0.45
N SER A 65 13.22 11.54 1.61
CA SER A 65 13.83 10.23 1.83
C SER A 65 12.91 9.21 2.49
N PHE A 66 11.61 9.50 2.57
CA PHE A 66 10.65 8.65 3.33
C PHE A 66 10.58 7.20 2.81
N PHE A 67 10.91 6.99 1.53
CA PHE A 67 10.84 5.67 0.89
C PHE A 67 12.08 4.81 1.09
N GLU A 68 13.12 5.35 1.71
CA GLU A 68 14.35 4.60 1.92
C GLU A 68 14.19 3.55 3.04
N LYS A 69 14.86 2.41 2.87
CA LYS A 69 14.73 1.29 3.80
C LYS A 69 15.20 1.63 5.22
N ASN A 70 16.18 2.53 5.33
CA ASN A 70 16.76 2.93 6.59
C ASN A 70 16.15 4.23 7.14
N TYR A 71 15.02 4.66 6.58
CA TYR A 71 14.34 5.86 7.06
C TYR A 71 13.85 5.66 8.49
N ASP A 72 14.11 6.63 9.36
CA ASP A 72 13.76 6.55 10.77
C ASP A 72 12.25 6.76 10.96
N THR A 73 11.59 5.75 11.49
CA THR A 73 10.15 5.76 11.77
C THR A 73 9.83 5.69 13.27
N GLU A 74 10.80 5.95 14.14
CA GLU A 74 10.62 5.84 15.60
C GLU A 74 9.54 6.80 16.11
N ASN A 75 9.43 7.98 15.51
CA ASN A 75 8.45 8.99 15.89
C ASN A 75 7.11 8.85 15.17
N PHE A 76 6.94 7.82 14.35
CA PHE A 76 5.69 7.56 13.67
C PHE A 76 4.67 6.96 14.64
N ASP A 77 3.41 7.31 14.43
CA ASP A 77 2.30 6.68 15.13
C ASP A 77 2.07 5.25 14.62
N GLU A 78 1.23 4.52 15.29
CA GLU A 78 0.80 3.20 14.86
C GLU A 78 -0.66 3.22 14.45
N ILE A 79 -0.98 2.49 13.38
CA ILE A 79 -2.35 2.36 12.90
C ILE A 79 -2.65 0.88 12.66
N GLN A 80 -3.86 0.49 13.03
CA GLN A 80 -4.34 -0.86 12.77
C GLN A 80 -4.88 -0.96 11.35
N VAL A 81 -4.44 -1.97 10.60
CA VAL A 81 -4.86 -2.20 9.21
C VAL A 81 -5.66 -3.50 9.15
N PRO A 82 -6.83 -3.54 8.53
CA PRO A 82 -7.53 -2.44 7.88
C PRO A 82 -8.23 -1.48 8.86
N SER A 83 -8.27 -0.20 8.51
CA SER A 83 -8.99 0.81 9.29
C SER A 83 -9.15 2.08 8.44
N VAL A 84 -9.78 3.10 9.03
CA VAL A 84 -9.96 4.41 8.39
C VAL A 84 -9.12 5.41 9.17
N TRP A 85 -8.09 5.95 8.51
CA TRP A 85 -7.14 6.86 9.16
C TRP A 85 -7.69 8.28 9.34
N GLN A 86 -8.76 8.62 8.62
CA GLN A 86 -9.37 9.96 8.68
C GLN A 86 -10.29 10.14 9.89
N MET A 87 -10.47 9.13 10.70
CA MET A 87 -11.35 9.18 11.85
C MET A 87 -10.56 9.24 13.16
#